data_5bfc8f36f477c2ecd3b195544a647a9c
#
_entry.id   5bfc8f36f477c2ecd3b195544a647a9c
#
_cell.length_a   1.000
_cell.length_b   1.000
_cell.length_c   1.000
_cell.angle_alpha   90.00
_cell.angle_beta   90.00
_cell.angle_gamma   90.00
#
_symmetry.space_group_name_H-M   'P 1'
#
loop_
_entity.id
_entity.type
_entity.pdbx_description
1 polymer ?
#
loop_
_entity_poly.entity_id
_entity_poly.type
_entity_poly.pdbx_seq_one_letter_code
_entity_poly.pdbx_strand_id
1 'polypeptide(L)' 'MAQPEQVMPGTNRRKVFQSRIVADGKTYLVRLVVEDWHRPPVIVTVYRTSKVEKYWGKP' A
#
# COMPACT_ATOMS: atom_id res chain seq x y z
N MET A 1 2.89 7.49 6.00
CA MET A 1 3.54 7.23 4.68
C MET A 1 3.33 8.44 3.79
N ALA A 2 4.31 9.35 3.77
CA ALA A 2 4.17 10.60 3.03
C ALA A 2 4.24 10.39 1.51
N GLN A 3 5.11 9.51 1.07
CA GLN A 3 5.24 9.17 -0.35
C GLN A 3 5.39 7.66 -0.50
N PRO A 4 4.36 6.99 -0.99
CA PRO A 4 4.45 5.54 -1.20
C PRO A 4 5.44 5.22 -2.33
N GLU A 5 6.07 4.08 -2.25
CA GLU A 5 6.96 3.63 -3.31
C GLU A 5 6.19 3.21 -4.56
N GLN A 6 4.98 2.70 -4.37
CA GLN A 6 4.10 2.32 -5.48
C GLN A 6 2.68 2.75 -5.19
N VAL A 7 1.97 3.13 -6.25
CA VAL A 7 0.53 3.38 -6.22
C VAL A 7 -0.09 2.48 -7.27
N MET A 8 -1.01 1.63 -6.87
CA MET A 8 -1.61 0.64 -7.75
C MET A 8 -3.12 0.80 -7.76
N PRO A 9 -3.79 0.46 -8.87
CA PRO A 9 -5.24 0.47 -8.90
C PRO A 9 -5.78 -0.64 -8.00
N GLY A 10 -6.83 -0.33 -7.26
CA GLY A 10 -7.60 -1.29 -6.50
C GLY A 10 -8.96 -1.50 -7.11
N THR A 11 -9.79 -2.29 -6.45
CA THR A 11 -11.17 -2.49 -6.86
C THR A 11 -12.04 -1.33 -6.39
N ASN A 12 -13.18 -1.12 -7.04
CA ASN A 12 -14.19 -0.14 -6.63
C ASN A 12 -13.64 1.28 -6.50
N ARG A 13 -12.81 1.72 -7.47
CA ARG A 13 -12.24 3.07 -7.50
C ARG A 13 -11.28 3.36 -6.35
N ARG A 14 -10.78 2.33 -5.70
CA ARG A 14 -9.77 2.48 -4.64
C ARG A 14 -8.38 2.43 -5.22
N LYS A 15 -7.44 3.00 -4.49
CA LYS A 15 -6.01 2.90 -4.80
C LYS A 15 -5.30 2.19 -3.66
N VAL A 16 -4.25 1.47 -3.99
CA VAL A 16 -3.39 0.83 -3.01
C VAL A 16 -2.06 1.54 -3.03
N PHE A 17 -1.72 2.17 -1.92
CA PHE A 17 -0.41 2.77 -1.69
C PHE A 17 0.43 1.77 -0.94
N GLN A 18 1.62 1.47 -1.45
CA GLN A 18 2.45 0.47 -0.80
C GLN A 18 3.91 0.88 -0.77
N SER A 19 4.57 0.52 0.33
CA SER A 19 5.98 0.80 0.55
C SER A 19 6.61 -0.36 1.30
N ARG A 20 7.88 -0.59 1.03
CA ARG A 20 8.67 -1.58 1.76
C ARG A 20 9.23 -0.93 3.01
N ILE A 21 9.20 -1.68 4.11
CA ILE A 21 9.85 -1.28 5.36
C ILE A 21 10.70 -2.43 5.88
N VAL A 22 11.73 -2.11 6.62
CA VAL A 22 12.57 -3.10 7.27
C VAL A 22 12.33 -3.00 8.78
N ALA A 23 12.01 -4.14 9.39
CA ALA A 23 11.80 -4.24 10.82
C ALA A 23 12.36 -5.58 11.31
N ASP A 24 13.15 -5.56 12.37
CA ASP A 24 13.75 -6.76 12.97
C ASP A 24 14.49 -7.62 11.94
N GLY A 25 15.22 -6.96 11.03
CA GLY A 25 15.98 -7.67 10.00
C GLY A 25 15.18 -8.29 8.88
N LYS A 26 13.87 -8.01 8.83
CA LYS A 26 12.99 -8.50 7.76
C LYS A 26 12.40 -7.34 6.97
N THR A 27 12.15 -7.58 5.70
CA THR A 27 11.45 -6.63 4.84
C THR A 27 9.96 -6.97 4.81
N TYR A 28 9.16 -5.95 5.08
CA TYR A 28 7.70 -6.05 5.01
C TYR A 28 7.17 -5.08 3.98
N LEU A 29 6.00 -5.36 3.48
CA LEU A 29 5.25 -4.46 2.62
C LEU A 29 4.10 -3.88 3.44
N VAL A 30 4.04 -2.56 3.54
CA VAL A 30 2.90 -1.85 4.14
C VAL A 30 1.99 -1.43 3.00
N ARG A 31 0.73 -1.77 3.12
CA ARG A 31 -0.28 -1.46 2.11
C ARG A 31 -1.42 -0.67 2.74
N LEU A 32 -1.76 0.46 2.09
CA LEU A 32 -2.92 1.25 2.45
C LEU A 32 -3.91 1.20 1.31
N VAL A 33 -5.12 0.80 1.58
CA VAL A 33 -6.22 0.88 0.60
C VAL A 33 -6.96 2.17 0.86
N VAL A 34 -7.04 3.03 -0.16
CA VAL A 34 -7.52 4.40 -0.02
C VAL A 34 -8.61 4.66 -1.05
N GLU A 35 -9.64 5.34 -0.60
CA GLU A 35 -10.64 5.97 -1.47
C GLU A 35 -10.26 7.43 -1.61
N ASP A 36 -9.55 7.77 -2.67
CA ASP A 36 -8.97 9.10 -2.84
C ASP A 36 -9.90 10.12 -3.50
N TRP A 37 -11.10 9.68 -3.87
CA TRP A 37 -12.10 10.56 -4.46
C TRP A 37 -12.92 11.32 -3.40
N HIS A 38 -12.70 11.00 -2.13
CA HIS A 38 -13.24 11.77 -1.01
C HIS A 38 -12.34 12.97 -0.69
N ARG A 39 -12.90 13.96 -0.02
CA ARG A 39 -12.18 15.16 0.43
C ARG A 39 -12.42 15.39 1.92
N PRO A 40 -11.50 14.99 2.83
CA PRO A 40 -10.20 14.35 2.58
C PRO A 40 -10.34 12.87 2.17
N PRO A 41 -9.28 12.29 1.62
CA PRO A 41 -9.28 10.88 1.27
C PRO A 41 -9.56 9.98 2.48
N VAL A 42 -10.21 8.86 2.24
CA VAL A 42 -10.57 7.91 3.30
C VAL A 42 -9.66 6.69 3.20
N ILE A 43 -9.02 6.35 4.31
CA ILE A 43 -8.24 5.12 4.40
C ILE A 43 -9.20 4.00 4.78
N VAL A 44 -9.33 3.02 3.88
CA VAL A 44 -10.25 1.89 4.07
C VAL A 44 -9.60 0.82 4.93
N THR A 45 -8.33 0.52 4.65
CA THR A 45 -7.61 -0.49 5.41
C THR A 45 -6.12 -0.26 5.34
N VAL A 46 -5.42 -0.70 6.36
CA VAL A 46 -3.96 -0.67 6.45
C VAL A 46 -3.51 -2.02 6.94
N TYR A 47 -2.54 -2.63 6.26
CA TYR A 47 -1.98 -3.87 6.74
C TYR A 47 -0.53 -4.04 6.28
N ARG A 48 0.14 -4.97 6.92
CA ARG A 48 1.54 -5.29 6.68
C ARG A 48 1.65 -6.77 6.34
N THR A 49 2.50 -7.10 5.37
CA THR A 49 2.75 -8.50 5.01
C THR A 49 4.24 -8.70 4.74
N SER A 50 4.74 -9.88 5.07
CA SER A 50 6.10 -10.28 4.71
C SER A 50 6.20 -10.82 3.28
N LYS A 51 5.06 -11.04 2.63
CA LYS A 51 5.02 -11.58 1.26
C LYS A 51 5.14 -10.47 0.24
N VAL A 52 6.28 -9.79 0.24
CA VAL A 52 6.51 -8.63 -0.61
C VAL A 52 6.37 -8.98 -2.08
N GLU A 53 6.96 -10.08 -2.51
CA GLU A 53 6.98 -10.48 -3.93
C GLU A 53 5.60 -10.76 -4.48
N LYS A 54 4.68 -11.22 -3.64
CA LYS A 54 3.31 -11.52 -4.06
C LYS A 54 2.56 -10.27 -4.49
N TYR A 55 2.82 -9.16 -3.83
CA TYR A 55 2.06 -7.92 -4.02
C TYR A 55 2.83 -6.82 -4.73
N TRP A 56 4.15 -6.95 -4.81
CA TRP A 56 4.97 -5.90 -5.42
C TRP A 56 4.74 -5.86 -6.92
N GLY A 57 4.32 -4.70 -7.41
CA GLY A 57 4.10 -4.51 -8.83
C GLY A 57 5.42 -4.54 -9.59
N LYS A 58 5.48 -5.30 -10.68
CA LYS A 58 6.65 -5.37 -11.54
C LYS A 58 6.45 -4.48 -12.76
N PRO A 59 7.52 -3.81 -13.21
CA PRO A 59 7.42 -3.00 -14.43
C PRO A 59 7.14 -3.86 -15.67
#